data_30e51836f52fc791052ce4715fd5b64c
#
_entry.id   30e51836f52fc791052ce4715fd5b64c
#
_cell.length_a   1.000
_cell.length_b   1.000
_cell.length_c   1.000
_cell.angle_alpha   90.00
_cell.angle_beta   90.00
_cell.angle_gamma   90.00
#
_symmetry.space_group_name_H-M   'P 1'
#
loop_
_entity.id
_entity.type
_entity.pdbx_description
1 polymer ?
#
loop_
_entity_poly.entity_id
_entity_poly.type
_entity_poly.pdbx_seq_one_letter_code
_entity_poly.pdbx_strand_id
1 'polypeptide(L)'
;GVEAQVLSNSLNTMIDKINELLEQVKTEQIRLRKAEFELLQSQINPHFLYNTLDAIVWLAEAGEQKKVVSMVGSLSDFFRISLNQGQDILDVKEELQHVRSYLEIQQMRYQDILQYEICVPEELNHYQIPKITLQPLVENALYHGIKNKRGKGMIRIEGELDGEDCILRITDNGKGMTPERLEQVREGIRNRNVRETDIYGLYNVNERIRLNFGENYGITITSTYGEGTCVTVRLPQY
;
A
#
# COMPACT_ATOMS: atom_id res chain seq x y z
N GLY A 1 -30.16 -44.37 40.45
CA GLY A 1 -30.64 -43.39 41.36
C GLY A 1 -30.58 -41.98 40.83
N VAL A 2 -31.00 -41.06 41.69
CA VAL A 2 -31.07 -39.62 41.40
C VAL A 2 -29.71 -39.01 41.01
N GLU A 3 -28.61 -39.46 41.62
CA GLU A 3 -27.24 -38.98 41.36
C GLU A 3 -26.77 -39.28 39.94
N ALA A 4 -27.11 -40.49 39.40
CA ALA A 4 -26.78 -40.85 37.99
C ALA A 4 -27.56 -39.99 36.99
N GLN A 5 -28.76 -39.55 37.33
CA GLN A 5 -29.59 -38.68 36.49
C GLN A 5 -29.07 -37.24 36.47
N VAL A 6 -28.64 -36.74 37.61
CA VAL A 6 -28.01 -35.42 37.73
C VAL A 6 -26.69 -35.38 36.94
N LEU A 7 -25.89 -36.43 37.04
CA LEU A 7 -24.64 -36.54 36.31
C LEU A 7 -24.88 -36.58 34.78
N SER A 8 -25.87 -37.36 34.34
CA SER A 8 -26.26 -37.48 32.93
C SER A 8 -26.74 -36.14 32.37
N ASN A 9 -27.55 -35.40 33.10
CA ASN A 9 -28.05 -34.08 32.71
C ASN A 9 -26.89 -33.07 32.65
N SER A 10 -25.98 -33.09 33.60
CA SER A 10 -24.80 -32.21 33.59
C SER A 10 -23.90 -32.49 32.38
N LEU A 11 -23.71 -33.78 32.05
CA LEU A 11 -22.93 -34.21 30.89
C LEU A 11 -23.59 -33.75 29.57
N ASN A 12 -24.88 -33.92 29.43
CA ASN A 12 -25.62 -33.46 28.24
C ASN A 12 -25.54 -31.94 28.10
N THR A 13 -25.69 -31.18 29.19
CA THR A 13 -25.55 -29.72 29.15
C THR A 13 -24.13 -29.28 28.74
N MET A 14 -23.10 -30.02 29.21
CA MET A 14 -21.71 -29.77 28.78
C MET A 14 -21.52 -30.06 27.27
N ILE A 15 -22.06 -31.17 26.78
CA ILE A 15 -22.00 -31.53 25.36
C ILE A 15 -22.68 -30.47 24.49
N ASP A 16 -23.87 -30.02 24.90
CA ASP A 16 -24.60 -28.97 24.21
C ASP A 16 -23.80 -27.66 24.18
N LYS A 17 -23.17 -27.31 25.31
CA LYS A 17 -22.33 -26.11 25.38
C LYS A 17 -21.05 -26.21 24.53
N ILE A 18 -20.45 -27.39 24.49
CA ILE A 18 -19.28 -27.64 23.62
C ILE A 18 -19.69 -27.51 22.14
N ASN A 19 -20.82 -28.07 21.75
CA ASN A 19 -21.32 -27.97 20.39
C ASN A 19 -21.63 -26.51 20.01
N GLU A 20 -22.26 -25.76 20.91
CA GLU A 20 -22.51 -24.32 20.71
C GLU A 20 -21.19 -23.55 20.51
N LEU A 21 -20.20 -23.79 21.36
CA LEU A 21 -18.88 -23.14 21.25
C LEU A 21 -18.14 -23.53 19.98
N LEU A 22 -18.23 -24.78 19.53
CA LEU A 22 -17.64 -25.22 18.26
C LEU A 22 -18.26 -24.53 17.07
N GLU A 23 -19.59 -24.36 17.05
CA GLU A 23 -20.28 -23.60 15.97
C GLU A 23 -19.92 -22.10 16.01
N GLN A 24 -19.78 -21.51 17.19
CA GLN A 24 -19.30 -20.11 17.33
C GLN A 24 -17.88 -19.95 16.79
N VAL A 25 -16.95 -20.83 17.15
CA VAL A 25 -15.55 -20.80 16.67
C VAL A 25 -15.52 -20.95 15.14
N LYS A 26 -16.29 -21.89 14.60
CA LYS A 26 -16.37 -22.12 13.15
C LYS A 26 -16.91 -20.90 12.40
N THR A 27 -17.96 -20.28 12.92
CA THR A 27 -18.56 -19.06 12.34
C THR A 27 -17.54 -17.91 12.36
N GLU A 28 -16.83 -17.71 13.49
CA GLU A 28 -15.83 -16.66 13.61
C GLU A 28 -14.62 -16.90 12.69
N GLN A 29 -14.18 -18.15 12.52
CA GLN A 29 -13.14 -18.48 11.54
C GLN A 29 -13.54 -18.17 10.10
N ILE A 30 -14.79 -18.46 9.71
CA ILE A 30 -15.31 -18.12 8.38
C ILE A 30 -15.33 -16.60 8.20
N ARG A 31 -15.77 -15.88 9.21
CA ARG A 31 -15.81 -14.41 9.20
C ARG A 31 -14.42 -13.79 9.06
N LEU A 32 -13.45 -14.31 9.81
CA LEU A 32 -12.05 -13.86 9.74
C LEU A 32 -11.46 -14.12 8.35
N ARG A 33 -11.64 -15.31 7.79
CA ARG A 33 -11.18 -15.62 6.43
C ARG A 33 -11.81 -14.74 5.36
N LYS A 34 -13.09 -14.42 5.52
CA LYS A 34 -13.78 -13.50 4.61
C LYS A 34 -13.22 -12.09 4.71
N ALA A 35 -12.98 -11.58 5.93
CA ALA A 35 -12.37 -10.28 6.16
C ALA A 35 -10.93 -10.21 5.62
N GLU A 36 -10.13 -11.27 5.82
CA GLU A 36 -8.80 -11.39 5.22
C GLU A 36 -8.85 -11.38 3.69
N PHE A 37 -9.79 -12.08 3.10
CA PHE A 37 -9.97 -12.10 1.64
C PHE A 37 -10.42 -10.73 1.09
N GLU A 38 -11.34 -10.06 1.75
CA GLU A 38 -11.77 -8.70 1.39
C GLU A 38 -10.61 -7.69 1.53
N LEU A 39 -9.77 -7.84 2.56
CA LEU A 39 -8.57 -7.04 2.74
C LEU A 39 -7.56 -7.30 1.61
N LEU A 40 -7.33 -8.56 1.24
CA LEU A 40 -6.47 -8.93 0.11
C LEU A 40 -7.00 -8.39 -1.22
N GLN A 41 -8.31 -8.46 -1.44
CA GLN A 41 -8.92 -7.85 -2.63
C GLN A 41 -8.76 -6.33 -2.66
N SER A 42 -8.83 -5.65 -1.52
CA SER A 42 -8.66 -4.19 -1.44
C SER A 42 -7.22 -3.74 -1.68
N GLN A 43 -6.23 -4.62 -1.49
CA GLN A 43 -4.82 -4.36 -1.75
C GLN A 43 -4.45 -4.44 -3.24
N ILE A 44 -5.27 -5.14 -4.04
CA ILE A 44 -5.12 -5.22 -5.49
C ILE A 44 -6.11 -4.23 -6.09
N ASN A 45 -5.61 -3.13 -6.66
CA ASN A 45 -6.45 -2.23 -7.43
C ASN A 45 -6.91 -2.96 -8.71
N PRO A 46 -8.20 -3.37 -8.84
CA PRO A 46 -8.68 -4.12 -10.01
C PRO A 46 -8.47 -3.35 -11.31
N HIS A 47 -8.60 -2.04 -11.27
CA HIS A 47 -8.40 -1.16 -12.41
C HIS A 47 -6.94 -1.17 -12.90
N PHE A 48 -5.97 -1.19 -11.98
CA PHE A 48 -4.55 -1.36 -12.33
C PHE A 48 -4.29 -2.71 -13.01
N LEU A 49 -4.85 -3.78 -12.49
CA LEU A 49 -4.71 -5.13 -13.05
C LEU A 49 -5.29 -5.20 -14.46
N TYR A 50 -6.54 -4.79 -14.66
CA TYR A 50 -7.19 -4.82 -15.98
C TYR A 50 -6.44 -3.96 -16.99
N ASN A 51 -6.04 -2.76 -16.62
CA ASN A 51 -5.29 -1.86 -17.51
C ASN A 51 -3.92 -2.43 -17.88
N THR A 52 -3.27 -3.15 -16.97
CA THR A 52 -1.99 -3.81 -17.24
C THR A 52 -2.17 -4.98 -18.21
N LEU A 53 -3.19 -5.81 -18.01
CA LEU A 53 -3.51 -6.92 -18.92
C LEU A 53 -3.88 -6.41 -20.31
N ASP A 54 -4.68 -5.35 -20.42
CA ASP A 54 -5.01 -4.72 -21.69
C ASP A 54 -3.75 -4.19 -22.41
N ALA A 55 -2.83 -3.56 -21.68
CA ALA A 55 -1.57 -3.10 -22.24
C ALA A 55 -0.70 -4.26 -22.75
N ILE A 56 -0.69 -5.40 -22.04
CA ILE A 56 0.01 -6.61 -22.50
C ILE A 56 -0.57 -7.11 -23.82
N VAL A 57 -1.89 -7.16 -23.95
CA VAL A 57 -2.57 -7.55 -25.20
C VAL A 57 -2.17 -6.61 -26.34
N TRP A 58 -2.23 -5.31 -26.10
CA TRP A 58 -1.83 -4.30 -27.10
C TRP A 58 -0.39 -4.45 -27.57
N LEU A 59 0.55 -4.68 -26.64
CA LEU A 59 1.95 -4.91 -26.97
C LEU A 59 2.15 -6.22 -27.75
N ALA A 60 1.40 -7.25 -27.42
CA ALA A 60 1.45 -8.53 -28.14
C ALA A 60 0.92 -8.38 -29.58
N GLU A 61 -0.20 -7.70 -29.78
CA GLU A 61 -0.76 -7.41 -31.11
C GLU A 61 0.17 -6.52 -31.95
N ALA A 62 0.91 -5.61 -31.31
CA ALA A 62 1.92 -4.78 -31.98
C ALA A 62 3.24 -5.53 -32.29
N GLY A 63 3.37 -6.80 -31.89
CA GLY A 63 4.59 -7.57 -32.09
C GLY A 63 5.76 -7.21 -31.15
N GLU A 64 5.51 -6.45 -30.09
CA GLU A 64 6.50 -5.96 -29.13
C GLU A 64 6.84 -7.02 -28.05
N GLN A 65 7.33 -8.19 -28.49
CA GLN A 65 7.55 -9.35 -27.60
C GLN A 65 8.42 -9.05 -26.39
N LYS A 66 9.49 -8.27 -26.55
CA LYS A 66 10.39 -7.93 -25.42
C LYS A 66 9.68 -7.11 -24.35
N LYS A 67 8.81 -6.20 -24.76
CA LYS A 67 8.02 -5.37 -23.83
C LYS A 67 6.94 -6.22 -23.14
N VAL A 68 6.34 -7.18 -23.83
CA VAL A 68 5.40 -8.14 -23.22
C VAL A 68 6.09 -8.93 -22.13
N VAL A 69 7.25 -9.52 -22.41
CA VAL A 69 8.03 -10.29 -21.41
C VAL A 69 8.40 -9.41 -20.21
N SER A 70 8.87 -8.19 -20.45
CA SER A 70 9.22 -7.24 -19.38
C SER A 70 8.01 -6.88 -18.52
N MET A 71 6.86 -6.58 -19.13
CA MET A 71 5.65 -6.20 -18.39
C MET A 71 5.08 -7.37 -17.58
N VAL A 72 5.06 -8.57 -18.13
CA VAL A 72 4.63 -9.78 -17.39
C VAL A 72 5.58 -10.08 -16.23
N GLY A 73 6.89 -9.91 -16.43
CA GLY A 73 7.90 -10.04 -15.38
C GLY A 73 7.67 -9.05 -14.22
N SER A 74 7.49 -7.78 -14.54
CA SER A 74 7.22 -6.72 -13.55
C SER A 74 5.89 -6.97 -12.81
N LEU A 75 4.86 -7.43 -13.52
CA LEU A 75 3.57 -7.79 -12.91
C LEU A 75 3.71 -8.99 -11.96
N SER A 76 4.47 -10.00 -12.35
CA SER A 76 4.76 -11.16 -11.50
C SER A 76 5.48 -10.76 -10.21
N ASP A 77 6.51 -9.91 -10.31
CA ASP A 77 7.26 -9.41 -9.16
C ASP A 77 6.39 -8.55 -8.25
N PHE A 78 5.56 -7.69 -8.83
CA PHE A 78 4.57 -6.89 -8.11
C PHE A 78 3.65 -7.78 -7.27
N PHE A 79 3.06 -8.82 -7.86
CA PHE A 79 2.17 -9.72 -7.15
C PHE A 79 2.86 -10.58 -6.11
N ARG A 80 4.10 -11.00 -6.36
CA ARG A 80 4.86 -11.83 -5.40
C ARG A 80 4.99 -11.12 -4.06
N ILE A 81 5.25 -9.82 -4.06
CA ILE A 81 5.35 -9.01 -2.85
C ILE A 81 3.97 -8.67 -2.30
N SER A 82 3.02 -8.27 -3.15
CA SER A 82 1.66 -7.92 -2.73
C SER A 82 0.93 -9.08 -2.05
N LEU A 83 1.11 -10.29 -2.54
CA LEU A 83 0.45 -11.51 -2.07
C LEU A 83 1.28 -12.33 -1.08
N ASN A 84 2.42 -11.80 -0.63
CA ASN A 84 3.23 -12.46 0.40
C ASN A 84 2.42 -12.57 1.71
N GLN A 85 1.91 -13.78 1.96
CA GLN A 85 1.02 -14.04 3.09
C GLN A 85 1.78 -14.01 4.42
N GLY A 86 1.23 -13.29 5.40
CA GLY A 86 1.67 -13.34 6.79
C GLY A 86 2.76 -12.35 7.18
N GLN A 87 3.22 -11.49 6.28
CA GLN A 87 4.16 -10.40 6.61
C GLN A 87 3.48 -9.05 6.41
N ASP A 88 3.14 -8.40 7.51
CA ASP A 88 2.60 -7.04 7.50
C ASP A 88 3.70 -5.97 7.48
N ILE A 89 4.90 -6.34 7.86
CA ILE A 89 6.10 -5.51 7.87
C ILE A 89 7.14 -6.14 6.92
N LEU A 90 7.69 -5.32 6.04
CA LEU A 90 8.74 -5.67 5.09
C LEU A 90 10.01 -4.87 5.36
N ASP A 91 11.11 -5.29 4.77
CA ASP A 91 12.29 -4.44 4.65
C ASP A 91 12.06 -3.34 3.60
N VAL A 92 12.67 -2.18 3.79
CA VAL A 92 12.64 -1.08 2.81
C VAL A 92 13.07 -1.56 1.42
N LYS A 93 14.05 -2.46 1.34
CA LYS A 93 14.48 -3.07 0.08
C LYS A 93 13.33 -3.76 -0.68
N GLU A 94 12.51 -4.53 0.02
CA GLU A 94 11.37 -5.26 -0.58
C GLU A 94 10.28 -4.28 -1.03
N GLU A 95 10.01 -3.27 -0.22
CA GLU A 95 9.04 -2.23 -0.53
C GLU A 95 9.48 -1.37 -1.74
N LEU A 96 10.78 -1.06 -1.85
CA LEU A 96 11.35 -0.40 -3.03
C LEU A 96 11.26 -1.30 -4.28
N GLN A 97 11.47 -2.59 -4.16
CA GLN A 97 11.30 -3.52 -5.27
C GLN A 97 9.84 -3.58 -5.73
N HIS A 98 8.90 -3.58 -4.81
CA HIS A 98 7.47 -3.57 -5.10
C HIS A 98 7.06 -2.30 -5.86
N VAL A 99 7.47 -1.14 -5.39
CA VAL A 99 7.15 0.13 -6.03
C VAL A 99 7.89 0.31 -7.36
N ARG A 100 9.07 -0.26 -7.51
CA ARG A 100 9.80 -0.29 -8.79
C ARG A 100 9.01 -1.06 -9.83
N SER A 101 8.53 -2.26 -9.50
CA SER A 101 7.71 -3.07 -10.41
C SER A 101 6.43 -2.33 -10.84
N TYR A 102 5.79 -1.63 -9.90
CA TYR A 102 4.65 -0.77 -10.20
C TYR A 102 5.00 0.36 -11.18
N LEU A 103 6.09 1.08 -10.91
CA LEU A 103 6.55 2.20 -11.76
C LEU A 103 6.99 1.74 -13.14
N GLU A 104 7.63 0.58 -13.27
CA GLU A 104 8.00 -0.01 -14.57
C GLU A 104 6.76 -0.27 -15.43
N ILE A 105 5.71 -0.84 -14.85
CA ILE A 105 4.43 -1.08 -15.54
C ILE A 105 3.79 0.24 -15.96
N GLN A 106 3.73 1.21 -15.05
CA GLN A 106 3.12 2.51 -15.33
C GLN A 106 3.91 3.31 -16.38
N GLN A 107 5.24 3.21 -16.36
CA GLN A 107 6.10 3.84 -17.39
C GLN A 107 5.87 3.26 -18.78
N MET A 108 5.67 1.94 -18.90
CA MET A 108 5.32 1.33 -20.19
C MET A 108 3.95 1.78 -20.69
N ARG A 109 3.00 2.04 -19.78
CA ARG A 109 1.67 2.55 -20.15
C ARG A 109 1.65 4.04 -20.46
N TYR A 110 2.50 4.82 -19.81
CA TYR A 110 2.56 6.29 -19.88
C TYR A 110 3.92 6.78 -20.34
N GLN A 111 4.48 6.19 -21.41
CA GLN A 111 5.84 6.44 -21.92
C GLN A 111 6.13 7.93 -22.14
N ASP A 112 5.15 8.67 -22.63
CA ASP A 112 5.29 10.09 -22.97
C ASP A 112 5.11 11.03 -21.76
N ILE A 113 4.64 10.50 -20.63
CA ILE A 113 4.23 11.32 -19.49
C ILE A 113 5.11 11.03 -18.27
N LEU A 114 5.43 9.76 -18.00
CA LEU A 114 6.09 9.34 -16.75
C LEU A 114 7.56 9.02 -16.94
N GLN A 115 8.38 9.69 -16.15
CA GLN A 115 9.76 9.28 -15.83
C GLN A 115 9.89 9.08 -14.32
N TYR A 116 10.76 8.19 -13.87
CA TYR A 116 11.02 7.98 -12.46
C TYR A 116 12.47 7.65 -12.15
N GLU A 117 12.89 7.95 -10.94
CA GLU A 117 14.19 7.61 -10.37
C GLU A 117 14.02 7.08 -8.95
N ILE A 118 14.80 6.07 -8.58
CA ILE A 118 14.88 5.55 -7.22
C ILE A 118 16.33 5.63 -6.77
N CYS A 119 16.61 6.56 -5.85
CA CYS A 119 17.95 6.88 -5.32
C CYS A 119 17.95 6.73 -3.80
N VAL A 120 17.89 5.48 -3.32
CA VAL A 120 17.89 5.16 -1.89
C VAL A 120 19.21 4.41 -1.54
N PRO A 121 19.98 4.93 -0.57
CA PRO A 121 21.23 4.27 -0.14
C PRO A 121 20.98 2.87 0.41
N GLU A 122 21.93 1.95 0.15
CA GLU A 122 21.82 0.55 0.60
C GLU A 122 21.74 0.40 2.12
N GLU A 123 22.32 1.33 2.87
CA GLU A 123 22.24 1.35 4.33
C GLU A 123 20.81 1.44 4.88
N LEU A 124 19.85 1.93 4.09
CA LEU A 124 18.43 2.02 4.45
C LEU A 124 17.67 0.73 4.14
N ASN A 125 18.24 -0.21 3.41
CA ASN A 125 17.55 -1.42 2.93
C ASN A 125 16.97 -2.30 4.04
N HIS A 126 17.57 -2.28 5.22
CA HIS A 126 17.19 -3.13 6.36
C HIS A 126 16.21 -2.47 7.34
N TYR A 127 15.85 -1.20 7.10
CA TYR A 127 14.80 -0.57 7.88
C TYR A 127 13.46 -1.25 7.61
N GLN A 128 12.61 -1.27 8.63
CA GLN A 128 11.30 -1.89 8.52
C GLN A 128 10.22 -0.87 8.14
N ILE A 129 9.31 -1.31 7.31
CA ILE A 129 8.22 -0.50 6.77
C ILE A 129 6.94 -1.35 6.65
N PRO A 130 5.76 -0.82 7.00
CA PRO A 130 4.51 -1.54 6.76
C PRO A 130 4.33 -1.82 5.26
N LYS A 131 3.91 -3.03 4.95
CA LYS A 131 3.65 -3.48 3.57
C LYS A 131 2.71 -2.54 2.82
N ILE A 132 3.02 -2.25 1.56
CA ILE A 132 2.24 -1.35 0.70
C ILE A 132 2.10 0.06 1.30
N THR A 133 3.23 0.64 1.73
CA THR A 133 3.34 2.03 2.18
C THR A 133 3.66 2.96 1.02
N LEU A 134 4.64 2.61 0.19
CA LEU A 134 5.12 3.48 -0.89
C LEU A 134 4.18 3.52 -2.09
N GLN A 135 3.50 2.44 -2.42
CA GLN A 135 2.62 2.39 -3.60
C GLN A 135 1.51 3.43 -3.56
N PRO A 136 0.71 3.61 -2.50
CA PRO A 136 -0.30 4.67 -2.47
C PRO A 136 0.28 6.08 -2.63
N LEU A 137 1.49 6.32 -2.13
CA LEU A 137 2.18 7.61 -2.24
C LEU A 137 2.62 7.86 -3.70
N VAL A 138 3.11 6.84 -4.37
CA VAL A 138 3.49 6.89 -5.79
C VAL A 138 2.25 7.00 -6.68
N GLU A 139 1.17 6.31 -6.35
CA GLU A 139 -0.12 6.45 -7.05
C GLU A 139 -0.64 7.89 -6.99
N ASN A 140 -0.59 8.51 -5.82
CA ASN A 140 -0.96 9.92 -5.67
C ASN A 140 -0.07 10.84 -6.51
N ALA A 141 1.24 10.63 -6.50
CA ALA A 141 2.17 11.40 -7.33
C ALA A 141 1.84 11.27 -8.82
N LEU A 142 1.52 10.06 -9.28
CA LEU A 142 1.16 9.82 -10.68
C LEU A 142 -0.19 10.42 -11.05
N TYR A 143 -1.25 10.10 -10.31
CA TYR A 143 -2.62 10.43 -10.69
C TYR A 143 -2.99 11.88 -10.38
N HIS A 144 -2.53 12.43 -9.27
CA HIS A 144 -2.84 13.81 -8.84
C HIS A 144 -1.76 14.82 -9.22
N GLY A 145 -0.51 14.37 -9.31
CA GLY A 145 0.62 15.20 -9.71
C GLY A 145 0.80 15.23 -11.24
N ILE A 146 1.31 14.15 -11.78
CA ILE A 146 1.88 14.10 -13.15
C ILE A 146 0.82 14.05 -14.24
N LYS A 147 -0.24 13.24 -14.10
CA LYS A 147 -1.29 13.13 -15.14
C LYS A 147 -2.03 14.42 -15.39
N ASN A 148 -2.06 15.32 -14.42
CA ASN A 148 -2.70 16.64 -14.53
C ASN A 148 -1.74 17.74 -15.01
N LYS A 149 -0.50 17.39 -15.34
CA LYS A 149 0.51 18.28 -15.88
C LYS A 149 0.56 18.17 -17.41
N ARG A 150 0.86 19.28 -18.09
CA ARG A 150 1.21 19.24 -19.51
C ARG A 150 2.68 18.84 -19.66
N GLY A 151 2.96 17.81 -20.48
CA GLY A 151 4.30 17.33 -20.76
C GLY A 151 4.75 16.20 -19.82
N LYS A 152 6.06 15.91 -19.86
CA LYS A 152 6.67 14.85 -19.07
C LYS A 152 6.77 15.22 -17.59
N GLY A 153 6.43 14.28 -16.72
CA GLY A 153 6.60 14.39 -15.28
C GLY A 153 7.62 13.40 -14.75
N MET A 154 8.22 13.74 -13.60
CA MET A 154 9.20 12.93 -12.89
C MET A 154 8.66 12.58 -11.50
N ILE A 155 8.78 11.30 -11.13
CA ILE A 155 8.63 10.83 -9.75
C ILE A 155 9.99 10.40 -9.27
N ARG A 156 10.44 10.95 -8.14
CA ARG A 156 11.71 10.61 -7.51
C ARG A 156 11.48 10.05 -6.12
N ILE A 157 12.10 8.91 -5.84
CA ILE A 157 12.13 8.30 -4.52
C ILE A 157 13.56 8.41 -4.02
N GLU A 158 13.75 9.13 -2.93
CA GLU A 158 15.06 9.37 -2.31
C GLU A 158 15.03 8.90 -0.85
N GLY A 159 16.19 8.58 -0.32
CA GLY A 159 16.34 8.18 1.08
C GLY A 159 17.56 8.82 1.72
N GLU A 160 17.45 9.11 3.01
CA GLU A 160 18.55 9.60 3.84
C GLU A 160 18.34 9.17 5.31
N LEU A 161 19.42 9.28 6.09
CA LEU A 161 19.35 9.17 7.54
C LEU A 161 19.16 10.56 8.17
N ASP A 162 18.27 10.62 9.16
CA ASP A 162 18.14 11.76 10.07
C ASP A 162 18.36 11.25 11.51
N GLY A 163 19.59 11.40 11.99
CA GLY A 163 20.03 10.68 13.18
C GLY A 163 20.09 9.18 12.93
N GLU A 164 19.27 8.43 13.66
CA GLU A 164 19.11 6.97 13.48
C GLU A 164 17.86 6.62 12.68
N ASP A 165 17.01 7.59 12.34
CA ASP A 165 15.79 7.37 11.60
C ASP A 165 16.02 7.33 10.09
N CYS A 166 15.24 6.48 9.42
CA CYS A 166 15.17 6.44 7.97
C CYS A 166 14.13 7.43 7.46
N ILE A 167 14.54 8.27 6.53
CA ILE A 167 13.68 9.22 5.83
C ILE A 167 13.58 8.79 4.36
N LEU A 168 12.38 8.53 3.88
CA LEU A 168 12.10 8.31 2.46
C LEU A 168 11.25 9.48 1.94
N ARG A 169 11.65 10.04 0.80
CA ARG A 169 10.90 11.11 0.12
C ARG A 169 10.41 10.65 -1.24
N ILE A 170 9.13 10.87 -1.48
CA ILE A 170 8.48 10.67 -2.77
C ILE A 170 8.13 12.05 -3.31
N THR A 171 8.85 12.48 -4.32
CA THR A 171 8.71 13.82 -4.91
C THR A 171 8.22 13.70 -6.34
N ASP A 172 7.20 14.46 -6.69
CA ASP A 172 6.77 14.67 -8.07
C ASP A 172 6.94 16.13 -8.48
N ASN A 173 7.14 16.36 -9.76
CA ASN A 173 7.16 17.70 -10.36
C ASN A 173 5.83 18.01 -11.07
N GLY A 174 4.73 17.53 -10.52
CA GLY A 174 3.40 17.69 -11.08
C GLY A 174 2.78 19.05 -10.82
N LYS A 175 1.46 19.05 -10.77
CA LYS A 175 0.65 20.25 -10.57
C LYS A 175 0.88 20.93 -9.24
N GLY A 176 1.21 20.20 -8.18
CA GLY A 176 1.25 20.71 -6.81
C GLY A 176 -0.12 21.08 -6.28
N MET A 177 -0.12 21.67 -5.08
CA MET A 177 -1.33 22.08 -4.36
C MET A 177 -1.24 23.54 -3.94
N THR A 178 -2.39 24.24 -3.95
CA THR A 178 -2.52 25.54 -3.33
C THR A 178 -2.35 25.44 -1.80
N PRO A 179 -1.98 26.51 -1.09
CA PRO A 179 -1.87 26.50 0.36
C PRO A 179 -3.14 25.99 1.07
N GLU A 180 -4.30 26.38 0.57
CA GLU A 180 -5.60 25.97 1.11
C GLU A 180 -5.83 24.47 0.94
N ARG A 181 -5.52 23.92 -0.26
CA ARG A 181 -5.64 22.49 -0.53
C ARG A 181 -4.66 21.67 0.30
N LEU A 182 -3.42 22.12 0.41
CA LEU A 182 -2.40 21.48 1.22
C LEU A 182 -2.82 21.37 2.69
N GLU A 183 -3.40 22.43 3.26
CA GLU A 183 -3.88 22.39 4.63
C GLU A 183 -5.06 21.43 4.82
N GLN A 184 -6.00 21.37 3.86
CA GLN A 184 -7.09 20.39 3.87
C GLN A 184 -6.54 18.95 3.86
N VAL A 185 -5.52 18.66 3.05
CA VAL A 185 -4.87 17.34 2.99
C VAL A 185 -4.16 17.04 4.32
N ARG A 186 -3.44 17.98 4.89
CA ARG A 186 -2.77 17.83 6.20
C ARG A 186 -3.75 17.56 7.33
N GLU A 187 -4.87 18.28 7.38
CA GLU A 187 -5.94 18.03 8.34
C GLU A 187 -6.56 16.66 8.15
N GLY A 188 -6.79 16.26 6.90
CA GLY A 188 -7.35 14.95 6.57
C GLY A 188 -6.44 13.78 6.98
N ILE A 189 -5.11 13.93 6.89
CA ILE A 189 -4.16 12.94 7.38
C ILE A 189 -4.20 12.80 8.90
N ARG A 190 -4.49 13.88 9.63
CA ARG A 190 -4.61 13.87 11.10
C ARG A 190 -5.96 13.36 11.60
N ASN A 191 -7.04 13.58 10.85
CA ASN A 191 -8.40 13.37 11.28
C ASN A 191 -9.12 12.28 10.46
N ARG A 192 -9.74 11.31 11.14
CA ARG A 192 -10.45 10.17 10.54
C ARG A 192 -11.70 10.54 9.70
N ASN A 193 -12.18 11.78 9.72
CA ASN A 193 -13.44 12.21 9.11
C ASN A 193 -13.33 12.67 7.65
N VAL A 194 -12.43 12.07 6.87
CA VAL A 194 -12.23 12.46 5.48
C VAL A 194 -13.05 11.57 4.55
N ARG A 195 -13.90 12.20 3.75
CA ARG A 195 -14.73 11.55 2.73
C ARG A 195 -14.03 11.41 1.37
N GLU A 196 -12.91 12.12 1.17
CA GLU A 196 -12.17 12.09 -0.09
C GLU A 196 -11.25 10.87 -0.15
N THR A 197 -11.36 10.09 -1.21
CA THR A 197 -10.62 8.83 -1.41
C THR A 197 -9.11 9.01 -1.38
N ASP A 198 -8.62 10.12 -1.93
CA ASP A 198 -7.18 10.42 -2.04
C ASP A 198 -6.56 10.70 -0.67
N ILE A 199 -7.24 11.52 0.12
CA ILE A 199 -6.83 11.86 1.49
C ILE A 199 -6.96 10.63 2.38
N TYR A 200 -7.95 9.78 2.15
CA TYR A 200 -8.14 8.53 2.89
C TYR A 200 -6.97 7.56 2.68
N GLY A 201 -6.43 7.46 1.47
CA GLY A 201 -5.23 6.66 1.20
C GLY A 201 -4.01 7.14 1.99
N LEU A 202 -3.76 8.44 2.02
CA LEU A 202 -2.69 9.05 2.80
C LEU A 202 -2.89 8.88 4.31
N TYR A 203 -4.12 9.07 4.78
CA TYR A 203 -4.49 8.82 6.17
C TYR A 203 -4.18 7.39 6.59
N ASN A 204 -4.57 6.39 5.81
CA ASN A 204 -4.32 4.99 6.10
C ASN A 204 -2.82 4.66 6.17
N VAL A 205 -2.02 5.20 5.26
CA VAL A 205 -0.57 5.04 5.29
C VAL A 205 0.00 5.62 6.58
N ASN A 206 -0.38 6.84 6.92
CA ASN A 206 0.08 7.50 8.13
C ASN A 206 -0.30 6.72 9.40
N GLU A 207 -1.56 6.27 9.51
CA GLU A 207 -2.03 5.51 10.66
C GLU A 207 -1.32 4.16 10.81
N ARG A 208 -1.08 3.44 9.71
CA ARG A 208 -0.34 2.17 9.78
C ARG A 208 1.09 2.36 10.29
N ILE A 209 1.77 3.41 9.87
CA ILE A 209 3.12 3.73 10.36
C ILE A 209 3.06 4.08 11.85
N ARG A 210 2.13 4.95 12.26
CA ARG A 210 1.96 5.35 13.66
C ARG A 210 1.61 4.20 14.58
N LEU A 211 0.71 3.31 14.16
CA LEU A 211 0.32 2.13 14.93
C LEU A 211 1.47 1.13 15.12
N ASN A 212 2.36 1.01 14.15
CA ASN A 212 3.49 0.09 14.24
C ASN A 212 4.70 0.67 14.98
N PHE A 213 4.94 1.98 14.85
CA PHE A 213 6.20 2.60 15.29
C PHE A 213 6.04 3.76 16.28
N GLY A 214 4.82 4.21 16.53
CA GLY A 214 4.53 5.30 17.45
C GLY A 214 4.18 6.63 16.77
N GLU A 215 3.74 7.59 17.58
CA GLU A 215 3.18 8.87 17.09
C GLU A 215 4.22 9.81 16.46
N ASN A 216 5.50 9.60 16.72
CA ASN A 216 6.57 10.40 16.15
C ASN A 216 6.93 10.01 14.71
N TYR A 217 6.35 8.91 14.22
CA TYR A 217 6.58 8.37 12.90
C TYR A 217 5.32 8.51 12.05
N GLY A 218 5.47 8.50 10.74
CA GLY A 218 4.36 8.68 9.82
C GLY A 218 4.78 9.43 8.57
N ILE A 219 3.83 10.13 7.96
CA ILE A 219 4.07 10.92 6.76
C ILE A 219 3.86 12.41 7.01
N THR A 220 4.63 13.22 6.28
CA THR A 220 4.45 14.67 6.16
C THR A 220 4.39 15.05 4.69
N ILE A 221 3.68 16.13 4.36
CA ILE A 221 3.49 16.59 2.99
C ILE A 221 3.88 18.06 2.89
N THR A 222 4.66 18.36 1.84
CA THR A 222 4.92 19.70 1.36
C THR A 222 4.54 19.80 -0.11
N SER A 223 4.04 20.93 -0.55
CA SER A 223 3.65 21.16 -1.93
C SER A 223 3.65 22.63 -2.28
N THR A 224 3.98 22.94 -3.52
CA THR A 224 3.87 24.28 -4.10
C THR A 224 3.11 24.17 -5.42
N TYR A 225 2.06 24.97 -5.55
CA TYR A 225 1.26 24.96 -6.78
C TYR A 225 2.12 25.34 -8.01
N GLY A 226 2.04 24.49 -9.04
CA GLY A 226 2.84 24.61 -10.26
C GLY A 226 4.23 23.98 -10.20
N GLU A 227 4.71 23.55 -9.03
CA GLU A 227 6.05 22.95 -8.86
C GLU A 227 6.02 21.48 -8.55
N GLY A 228 5.05 21.01 -7.76
CA GLY A 228 4.87 19.62 -7.39
C GLY A 228 4.65 19.40 -5.89
N THR A 229 4.76 18.12 -5.51
CA THR A 229 4.49 17.64 -4.14
C THR A 229 5.60 16.73 -3.66
N CYS A 230 5.94 16.81 -2.38
CA CYS A 230 6.84 15.92 -1.69
C CYS A 230 6.15 15.30 -0.49
N VAL A 231 6.09 13.96 -0.45
CA VAL A 231 5.63 13.19 0.71
C VAL A 231 6.85 12.57 1.37
N THR A 232 7.01 12.81 2.65
CA THR A 232 8.12 12.30 3.46
C THR A 232 7.62 11.24 4.43
N VAL A 233 8.26 10.07 4.41
CA VAL A 233 8.03 8.95 5.33
C VAL A 233 9.16 8.91 6.34
N ARG A 234 8.84 8.86 7.63
CA ARG A 234 9.81 8.69 8.72
C ARG A 234 9.62 7.34 9.40
N LEU A 235 10.69 6.57 9.51
CA LEU A 235 10.73 5.23 10.10
C LEU A 235 11.85 5.14 11.13
N PRO A 236 11.64 4.43 12.26
CA PRO A 236 12.67 4.24 13.27
C PRO A 236 13.73 3.25 12.83
N GLN A 237 14.90 3.32 13.46
CA GLN A 237 15.86 2.22 13.46
C GLN A 237 15.32 1.05 14.31
N TYR A 238 15.43 -0.16 13.79
CA TYR A 238 15.19 -1.42 14.51
C TYR A 238 16.42 -2.27 14.57
#